data_9aec217d22153cd71da0070ded6d6cc6
#
_entry.id   9aec217d22153cd71da0070ded6d6cc6
#
_cell.length_a   1.000
_cell.length_b   1.000
_cell.length_c   1.000
_cell.angle_alpha   90.00
_cell.angle_beta   90.00
_cell.angle_gamma   90.00
#
_symmetry.space_group_name_H-M   'P 1'
#
loop_
_entity.id
_entity.type
_entity.pdbx_description
1 polymer ?
#
loop_
_entity_poly.entity_id
_entity_poly.type
_entity_poly.pdbx_seq_one_letter_code
_entity_poly.pdbx_strand_id
1 'polypeptide(L)'
;MFSHAALNASLNGVSAVLLAGGYAAIRNGKIAVHKAFMISAFAVSSVFLVSYLVYHYRVGHVAFQGQGWIRPVYFVLLTSHTILAVVIVPLILITLRRAWLERFDRHRAIARWTLPLWFYVSVTGVIVYLMVYQIYAPAQVAAFPHP
;
A
#
# COMPACT_ATOMS: atom_id res chain seq x y z
N MET A 1 11.37 0.78 19.82
CA MET A 1 11.58 1.83 18.80
C MET A 1 10.81 1.50 17.52
N PHE A 2 10.13 2.47 16.95
CA PHE A 2 9.33 2.28 15.74
C PHE A 2 10.26 2.10 14.54
N SER A 3 10.23 0.92 13.89
CA SER A 3 11.12 0.60 12.77
C SER A 3 10.69 1.27 11.47
N HIS A 4 11.62 1.41 10.52
CA HIS A 4 11.33 1.93 9.19
C HIS A 4 10.30 1.03 8.46
N ALA A 5 10.42 -0.29 8.62
CA ALA A 5 9.46 -1.22 8.05
C ALA A 5 8.05 -1.05 8.66
N ALA A 6 7.97 -0.82 9.98
CA ALA A 6 6.70 -0.54 10.65
C ALA A 6 6.09 0.79 10.20
N LEU A 7 6.92 1.80 9.96
CA LEU A 7 6.47 3.07 9.37
C LEU A 7 5.83 2.84 7.99
N ASN A 8 6.51 2.11 7.13
CA ASN A 8 6.01 1.80 5.79
C ASN A 8 4.67 1.05 5.84
N ALA A 9 4.54 0.07 6.74
CA ALA A 9 3.30 -0.67 6.92
C ALA A 9 2.18 0.24 7.44
N SER A 10 2.49 1.14 8.38
CA SER A 10 1.52 2.10 8.91
C SER A 10 1.02 3.06 7.84
N LEU A 11 1.91 3.54 6.96
CA LEU A 11 1.53 4.40 5.84
C LEU A 11 0.59 3.67 4.87
N ASN A 12 0.86 2.39 4.59
CA ASN A 12 -0.05 1.57 3.79
C ASN A 12 -1.42 1.39 4.47
N GLY A 13 -1.43 1.13 5.77
CA GLY A 13 -2.67 0.99 6.55
C GLY A 13 -3.50 2.27 6.54
N VAL A 14 -2.87 3.42 6.74
CA VAL A 14 -3.51 4.74 6.67
C VAL A 14 -4.07 4.98 5.27
N SER A 15 -3.32 4.67 4.22
CA SER A 15 -3.80 4.77 2.84
C SER A 15 -5.06 3.92 2.63
N ALA A 16 -5.08 2.68 3.11
CA ALA A 16 -6.24 1.80 2.98
C ALA A 16 -7.48 2.39 3.66
N VAL A 17 -7.33 2.94 4.86
CA VAL A 17 -8.43 3.59 5.59
C VAL A 17 -8.93 4.83 4.84
N LEU A 18 -8.02 5.65 4.34
CA LEU A 18 -8.37 6.85 3.57
C LEU A 18 -9.10 6.49 2.27
N LEU A 19 -8.66 5.45 1.58
CA LEU A 19 -9.32 4.98 0.35
C LEU A 19 -10.73 4.45 0.64
N ALA A 20 -10.91 3.69 1.72
CA ALA A 20 -12.21 3.20 2.14
C ALA A 20 -13.15 4.39 2.50
N GLY A 21 -12.64 5.37 3.23
CA GLY A 21 -13.40 6.58 3.57
C GLY A 21 -13.78 7.39 2.35
N GLY A 22 -12.86 7.55 1.41
CA GLY A 22 -13.11 8.25 0.15
C GLY A 22 -14.15 7.55 -0.72
N TYR A 23 -14.11 6.22 -0.79
CA TYR A 23 -15.13 5.43 -1.50
C TYR A 23 -16.51 5.61 -0.85
N ALA A 24 -16.58 5.49 0.47
CA ALA A 24 -17.84 5.69 1.21
C ALA A 24 -18.39 7.10 0.96
N ALA A 25 -17.53 8.12 0.95
CA ALA A 25 -17.93 9.51 0.70
C ALA A 25 -18.56 9.69 -0.69
N ILE A 26 -17.93 9.14 -1.74
CA ILE A 26 -18.45 9.29 -3.10
C ILE A 26 -19.74 8.50 -3.30
N ARG A 27 -19.88 7.35 -2.65
CA ARG A 27 -21.12 6.56 -2.68
C ARG A 27 -22.29 7.27 -2.01
N ASN A 28 -22.01 8.18 -1.08
CA ASN A 28 -23.00 9.00 -0.39
C ASN A 28 -23.15 10.41 -0.99
N GLY A 29 -22.59 10.65 -2.17
CA GLY A 29 -22.70 11.92 -2.88
C GLY A 29 -21.88 13.06 -2.28
N LYS A 30 -20.96 12.79 -1.35
CA LYS A 30 -20.13 13.79 -0.67
C LYS A 30 -18.84 14.03 -1.46
N ILE A 31 -18.94 14.80 -2.54
CA ILE A 31 -17.83 15.01 -3.49
C ILE A 31 -16.62 15.70 -2.82
N ALA A 32 -16.84 16.74 -2.03
CA ALA A 32 -15.77 17.47 -1.36
C ALA A 32 -15.02 16.58 -0.36
N VAL A 33 -15.74 15.74 0.38
CA VAL A 33 -15.15 14.78 1.33
C VAL A 33 -14.34 13.71 0.58
N HIS A 34 -14.89 13.17 -0.51
CA HIS A 34 -14.19 12.23 -1.38
C HIS A 34 -12.87 12.82 -1.88
N LYS A 35 -12.89 14.06 -2.38
CA LYS A 35 -11.71 14.75 -2.88
C LYS A 35 -10.64 14.88 -1.78
N ALA A 36 -11.03 15.26 -0.57
CA ALA A 36 -10.11 15.40 0.56
C ALA A 36 -9.47 14.05 0.92
N PHE A 37 -10.25 12.97 0.97
CA PHE A 37 -9.72 11.62 1.23
C PHE A 37 -8.76 11.15 0.14
N MET A 38 -9.08 11.38 -1.13
CA MET A 38 -8.26 10.95 -2.25
C MET A 38 -6.91 11.69 -2.30
N ILE A 39 -6.92 13.00 -2.08
CA ILE A 39 -5.70 13.81 -2.01
C ILE A 39 -4.83 13.35 -0.84
N SER A 40 -5.45 13.12 0.32
CA SER A 40 -4.73 12.62 1.50
C SER A 40 -4.13 11.23 1.27
N ALA A 41 -4.89 10.32 0.65
CA ALA A 41 -4.40 8.99 0.29
C ALA A 41 -3.23 9.07 -0.68
N PHE A 42 -3.31 9.95 -1.67
CA PHE A 42 -2.22 10.16 -2.62
C PHE A 42 -0.96 10.71 -1.92
N ALA A 43 -1.12 11.67 -1.02
CA ALA A 43 0.00 12.23 -0.26
C ALA A 43 0.67 11.16 0.61
N VAL A 44 -0.11 10.38 1.36
CA VAL A 44 0.39 9.30 2.22
C VAL A 44 1.07 8.21 1.39
N SER A 45 0.47 7.81 0.27
CA SER A 45 1.06 6.80 -0.63
C SER A 45 2.36 7.29 -1.26
N SER A 46 2.46 8.58 -1.57
CA SER A 46 3.70 9.18 -2.10
C SER A 46 4.81 9.17 -1.07
N VAL A 47 4.50 9.52 0.18
CA VAL A 47 5.46 9.42 1.30
C VAL A 47 5.87 7.97 1.50
N PHE A 48 4.93 7.04 1.46
CA PHE A 48 5.24 5.60 1.52
C PHE A 48 6.21 5.17 0.42
N LEU A 49 5.95 5.56 -0.82
CA LEU A 49 6.79 5.16 -1.95
C LEU A 49 8.23 5.64 -1.77
N VAL A 50 8.43 6.90 -1.41
CA VAL A 50 9.76 7.45 -1.16
C VAL A 50 10.43 6.73 0.01
N SER A 51 9.71 6.55 1.11
CA SER A 51 10.22 5.85 2.30
C SER A 51 10.59 4.40 1.97
N TYR A 52 9.76 3.70 1.20
CA TYR A 52 10.00 2.33 0.79
C TYR A 52 11.26 2.20 -0.09
N LEU A 53 11.43 3.11 -1.07
CA LEU A 53 12.60 3.09 -1.93
C LEU A 53 13.89 3.35 -1.15
N VAL A 54 13.85 4.28 -0.20
CA VAL A 54 14.99 4.56 0.69
C VAL A 54 15.30 3.33 1.56
N TYR A 55 14.27 2.72 2.14
CA TYR A 55 14.42 1.53 2.97
C TYR A 55 15.03 0.37 2.16
N HIS A 56 14.49 0.13 0.98
CA HIS A 56 14.94 -0.96 0.11
C HIS A 56 16.40 -0.75 -0.34
N TYR A 57 16.77 0.49 -0.63
CA TYR A 57 18.15 0.83 -1.01
C TYR A 57 19.13 0.59 0.14
N ARG A 58 18.73 0.90 1.40
CA ARG A 58 19.61 0.77 2.57
C ARG A 58 19.69 -0.65 3.12
N VAL A 59 18.58 -1.35 3.19
CA VAL A 59 18.46 -2.65 3.86
C VAL A 59 18.49 -3.80 2.85
N GLY A 60 18.03 -3.57 1.63
CA GLY A 60 17.90 -4.59 0.61
C GLY A 60 16.71 -5.52 0.84
N HIS A 61 16.86 -6.77 0.45
CA HIS A 61 15.80 -7.77 0.54
C HIS A 61 15.89 -8.53 1.86
N VAL A 62 14.74 -8.63 2.54
CA VAL A 62 14.60 -9.46 3.75
C VAL A 62 13.88 -10.74 3.38
N ALA A 63 14.54 -11.89 3.61
CA ALA A 63 14.00 -13.18 3.22
C ALA A 63 12.85 -13.60 4.15
N PHE A 64 11.78 -14.19 3.55
CA PHE A 64 10.67 -14.77 4.29
C PHE A 64 11.08 -16.12 4.91
N GLN A 65 10.83 -16.29 6.21
CA GLN A 65 11.25 -17.45 6.99
C GLN A 65 10.18 -18.52 7.15
N GLY A 66 8.94 -18.27 6.75
CA GLY A 66 7.85 -19.25 6.83
C GLY A 66 8.07 -20.45 5.93
N GLN A 67 7.66 -21.62 6.40
CA GLN A 67 7.81 -22.91 5.72
C GLN A 67 6.45 -23.58 5.50
N GLY A 68 6.43 -24.60 4.64
CA GLY A 68 5.23 -25.36 4.34
C GLY A 68 4.30 -24.62 3.38
N TRP A 69 2.98 -24.81 3.58
CA TRP A 69 1.97 -24.26 2.68
C TRP A 69 1.91 -22.73 2.68
N ILE A 70 2.35 -22.09 3.74
CA ILE A 70 2.35 -20.62 3.84
C ILE A 70 3.36 -19.98 2.88
N ARG A 71 4.41 -20.70 2.53
CA ARG A 71 5.46 -20.19 1.64
C ARG A 71 4.96 -19.87 0.23
N PRO A 72 4.27 -20.77 -0.49
CA PRO A 72 3.68 -20.42 -1.79
C PRO A 72 2.60 -19.34 -1.68
N VAL A 73 1.82 -19.30 -0.59
CA VAL A 73 0.84 -18.24 -0.34
C VAL A 73 1.53 -16.88 -0.25
N TYR A 74 2.61 -16.80 0.50
CA TYR A 74 3.41 -15.58 0.63
C TYR A 74 3.95 -15.12 -0.73
N PHE A 75 4.53 -16.01 -1.51
CA PHE A 75 5.12 -15.63 -2.80
C PHE A 75 4.07 -15.19 -3.82
N VAL A 76 2.89 -15.79 -3.84
CA VAL A 76 1.78 -15.34 -4.68
C VAL A 76 1.34 -13.94 -4.25
N LEU A 77 1.18 -13.73 -2.95
CA LEU A 77 0.79 -12.43 -2.39
C LEU A 77 1.84 -11.36 -2.69
N LEU A 78 3.11 -11.64 -2.46
CA LEU A 78 4.22 -10.72 -2.72
C LEU A 78 4.33 -10.38 -4.21
N THR A 79 4.24 -11.38 -5.08
CA THR A 79 4.36 -11.18 -6.53
C THR A 79 3.21 -10.33 -7.06
N SER A 80 1.96 -10.64 -6.69
CA SER A 80 0.80 -9.86 -7.11
C SER A 80 0.87 -8.42 -6.56
N HIS A 81 1.26 -8.28 -5.28
CA HIS A 81 1.45 -6.96 -4.68
C HIS A 81 2.50 -6.14 -5.44
N THR A 82 3.65 -6.72 -5.73
CA THR A 82 4.76 -6.01 -6.39
C THR A 82 4.39 -5.59 -7.81
N ILE A 83 3.78 -6.47 -8.59
CA ILE A 83 3.35 -6.16 -9.96
C ILE A 83 2.30 -5.04 -9.93
N LEU A 84 1.31 -5.15 -9.07
CA LEU A 84 0.25 -4.15 -8.98
C LEU A 84 0.74 -2.84 -8.37
N ALA A 85 1.74 -2.86 -7.50
CA ALA A 85 2.36 -1.65 -6.96
C ALA A 85 3.04 -0.83 -8.05
N VAL A 86 3.60 -1.47 -9.07
CA VAL A 86 4.16 -0.77 -10.24
C VAL A 86 3.04 -0.26 -11.14
N VAL A 87 2.05 -1.10 -11.45
CA VAL A 87 0.93 -0.78 -12.34
C VAL A 87 0.07 0.36 -11.77
N ILE A 88 -0.11 0.40 -10.46
CA ILE A 88 -1.00 1.38 -9.83
C ILE A 88 -0.49 2.83 -9.96
N VAL A 89 0.82 3.06 -10.05
CA VAL A 89 1.39 4.41 -10.12
C VAL A 89 0.85 5.18 -11.33
N PRO A 90 0.98 4.71 -12.57
CA PRO A 90 0.40 5.42 -13.70
C PRO A 90 -1.14 5.50 -13.63
N LEU A 91 -1.80 4.48 -13.09
CA LEU A 91 -3.27 4.51 -12.96
C LEU A 91 -3.72 5.63 -12.00
N ILE A 92 -3.04 5.80 -10.86
CA ILE A 92 -3.32 6.88 -9.92
C ILE A 92 -3.13 8.24 -10.59
N LEU A 93 -2.01 8.43 -11.27
CA LEU A 93 -1.69 9.70 -11.92
C LEU A 93 -2.71 10.07 -13.00
N ILE A 94 -3.13 9.11 -13.82
CA ILE A 94 -4.14 9.32 -14.84
C ILE A 94 -5.50 9.64 -14.20
N THR A 95 -5.87 8.91 -13.14
CA THR A 95 -7.14 9.10 -12.44
C THR A 95 -7.22 10.50 -11.82
N LEU A 96 -6.16 10.94 -11.15
CA LEU A 96 -6.09 12.28 -10.55
C LEU A 96 -6.09 13.37 -11.60
N ARG A 97 -5.36 13.17 -12.71
CA ARG A 97 -5.33 14.15 -13.82
C ARG A 97 -6.71 14.34 -14.42
N ARG A 98 -7.45 13.26 -14.65
CA ARG A 98 -8.82 13.33 -15.19
C ARG A 98 -9.77 14.07 -14.27
N ALA A 99 -9.65 13.87 -12.94
CA ALA A 99 -10.41 14.64 -11.96
C ALA A 99 -10.02 16.12 -11.97
N TRP A 100 -8.72 16.42 -12.02
CA TRP A 100 -8.21 17.79 -12.07
C TRP A 100 -8.71 18.55 -13.30
N LEU A 101 -8.76 17.88 -14.44
CA LEU A 101 -9.27 18.46 -15.70
C LEU A 101 -10.81 18.42 -15.79
N GLU A 102 -11.49 18.04 -14.72
CA GLU A 102 -12.96 17.96 -14.64
C GLU A 102 -13.58 17.00 -15.68
N ARG A 103 -12.81 16.02 -16.14
CA ARG A 103 -13.27 14.97 -17.07
C ARG A 103 -13.86 13.80 -16.25
N PHE A 104 -14.98 14.05 -15.59
CA PHE A 104 -15.51 13.12 -14.60
C PHE A 104 -16.00 11.80 -15.17
N ASP A 105 -16.48 11.77 -16.42
CA ASP A 105 -16.86 10.52 -17.07
C ASP A 105 -15.65 9.60 -17.26
N ARG A 106 -14.54 10.16 -17.72
CA ARG A 106 -13.27 9.45 -17.89
C ARG A 106 -12.63 9.11 -16.55
N HIS A 107 -12.77 10.00 -15.57
CA HIS A 107 -12.31 9.75 -14.20
C HIS A 107 -13.01 8.53 -13.61
N ARG A 108 -14.34 8.45 -13.71
CA ARG A 108 -15.11 7.30 -13.19
C ARG A 108 -14.74 6.01 -13.91
N ALA A 109 -14.53 6.06 -15.21
CA ALA A 109 -14.19 4.88 -16.01
C ALA A 109 -12.89 4.23 -15.56
N ILE A 110 -11.86 5.03 -15.26
CA ILE A 110 -10.58 4.51 -14.78
C ILE A 110 -10.59 4.26 -13.26
N ALA A 111 -11.31 5.08 -12.49
CA ALA A 111 -11.35 4.97 -11.04
C ALA A 111 -11.92 3.63 -10.56
N ARG A 112 -12.86 3.05 -11.31
CA ARG A 112 -13.42 1.73 -10.96
C ARG A 112 -12.38 0.61 -10.97
N TRP A 113 -11.25 0.81 -11.66
CA TRP A 113 -10.09 -0.09 -11.65
C TRP A 113 -9.01 0.39 -10.69
N THR A 114 -8.71 1.69 -10.70
CA THR A 114 -7.67 2.29 -9.86
C THR A 114 -7.96 2.09 -8.37
N LEU A 115 -9.17 2.36 -7.93
CA LEU A 115 -9.51 2.33 -6.51
C LEU A 115 -9.38 0.93 -5.90
N PRO A 116 -9.99 -0.15 -6.48
CA PRO A 116 -9.82 -1.49 -5.93
C PRO A 116 -8.36 -1.98 -5.96
N LEU A 117 -7.63 -1.68 -7.02
CA LEU A 117 -6.22 -2.08 -7.14
C LEU A 117 -5.34 -1.33 -6.14
N TRP A 118 -5.57 -0.04 -5.99
CA TRP A 118 -4.85 0.77 -5.00
C TRP A 118 -5.12 0.28 -3.57
N PHE A 119 -6.38 0.00 -3.26
CA PHE A 119 -6.77 -0.58 -1.98
C PHE A 119 -6.10 -1.93 -1.74
N TYR A 120 -6.11 -2.81 -2.73
CA TYR A 120 -5.43 -4.10 -2.67
C TYR A 120 -3.93 -3.95 -2.38
N VAL A 121 -3.24 -3.07 -3.10
CA VAL A 121 -1.81 -2.82 -2.91
C VAL A 121 -1.54 -2.32 -1.48
N SER A 122 -2.37 -1.41 -0.97
CA SER A 122 -2.22 -0.85 0.37
C SER A 122 -2.43 -1.91 1.46
N VAL A 123 -3.47 -2.74 1.35
CA VAL A 123 -3.76 -3.81 2.31
C VAL A 123 -2.70 -4.91 2.26
N THR A 124 -2.34 -5.36 1.06
CA THR A 124 -1.33 -6.42 0.91
C THR A 124 0.05 -5.98 1.38
N GLY A 125 0.37 -4.70 1.26
CA GLY A 125 1.61 -4.15 1.84
C GLY A 125 1.68 -4.34 3.34
N VAL A 126 0.58 -4.13 4.06
CA VAL A 126 0.48 -4.40 5.50
C VAL A 126 0.62 -5.90 5.78
N ILE A 127 -0.07 -6.73 5.02
CA ILE A 127 -0.04 -8.19 5.21
C ILE A 127 1.38 -8.74 4.99
N VAL A 128 2.06 -8.30 3.93
CA VAL A 128 3.45 -8.71 3.66
C VAL A 128 4.36 -8.32 4.83
N TYR A 129 4.22 -7.11 5.36
CA TYR A 129 4.98 -6.67 6.53
C TYR A 129 4.74 -7.59 7.73
N LEU A 130 3.47 -7.88 8.04
CA LEU A 130 3.13 -8.74 9.18
C LEU A 130 3.71 -10.15 9.02
N MET A 131 3.67 -10.69 7.80
CA MET A 131 4.22 -12.02 7.53
C MET A 131 5.74 -12.07 7.69
N VAL A 132 6.45 -11.07 7.19
CA VAL A 132 7.92 -11.07 7.20
C VAL A 132 8.50 -10.67 8.54
N TYR A 133 7.91 -9.66 9.21
CA TYR A 133 8.55 -9.03 10.36
C TYR A 133 7.90 -9.38 11.70
N GLN A 134 6.64 -9.82 11.71
CA GLN A 134 5.90 -10.05 12.96
C GLN A 134 5.58 -11.52 13.18
N ILE A 135 5.03 -12.21 12.18
CA ILE A 135 4.58 -13.60 12.32
C ILE A 135 5.75 -14.56 12.09
N TYR A 136 6.56 -14.32 11.06
CA TYR A 136 7.70 -15.15 10.68
C TYR A 136 8.98 -14.32 10.73
N ALA A 137 9.27 -13.71 11.88
CA ALA A 137 10.41 -12.82 12.05
C ALA A 137 11.73 -13.53 11.74
N PRO A 138 12.68 -12.86 11.07
CA PRO A 138 14.00 -13.45 10.79
C PRO A 138 14.71 -13.87 12.07
N ALA A 139 15.38 -15.04 12.04
CA ALA A 139 16.09 -15.60 13.18
C ALA A 139 17.15 -14.64 13.77
N GLN A 140 17.69 -13.74 12.96
CA GLN A 140 18.66 -12.74 13.40
C GLN A 140 18.09 -11.72 14.39
N VAL A 141 16.79 -11.48 14.35
CA VAL A 141 16.12 -10.59 15.33
C VAL A 141 15.94 -11.29 16.67
N ALA A 142 15.81 -12.61 16.64
CA ALA A 142 15.69 -13.44 17.85
C ALA A 142 17.03 -13.74 18.52
N ALA A 143 18.16 -13.57 17.79
CA ALA A 143 19.49 -13.94 18.26
C ALA A 143 20.20 -12.85 19.10
N PHE A 144 19.61 -11.65 19.22
CA PHE A 144 20.13 -10.62 20.11
C PHE A 144 19.22 -10.52 21.35
N PRO A 145 19.50 -11.29 22.42
CA PRO A 145 18.81 -11.03 23.68
C PRO A 145 19.21 -9.60 24.08
N HIS A 146 18.21 -8.78 24.27
CA HIS A 146 18.44 -7.45 24.83
C HIS A 146 19.11 -7.62 26.19
N PRO A 147 20.20 -6.89 26.49
CA PRO A 147 20.79 -6.91 27.82
C PRO A 147 19.83 -6.35 28.86
#